data_253eb597370990b2bdc0171fd1057412
#
_entry.id   253eb597370990b2bdc0171fd1057412
#
_cell.length_a   1.000
_cell.length_b   1.000
_cell.length_c   1.000
_cell.angle_alpha   90.00
_cell.angle_beta   90.00
_cell.angle_gamma   90.00
#
_symmetry.space_group_name_H-M   'P 1'
#
loop_
_entity.id
_entity.type
_entity.pdbx_description
1 polymer ?
#
loop_
_entity_poly.entity_id
_entity_poly.type
_entity_poly.pdbx_seq_one_letter_code
_entity_poly.pdbx_strand_id
1 'polypeptide(L)'
;LFKDERKSITRMKLVDLLQSVPGIGQARAQIIFERTKISPSRRIGGVGHRQIELLRQEFLLIKNSRQSGKLLVVSGPSGVGKSTITNRLRADERFWISVSVTTRLMRTGEVDGIDYIFVAEDKFNQMIKDNDFLEWADFAGSKYGTPKKAVEEALQDGKNVILEIELNGARQVRKNSKNAILIFIEPPSWEELTARLINRGTESEQSTQARLDRAKEEL
;
A
#
# COMPACT_ATOMS: atom_id res chain seq x y z
N LEU A 1 2.50 -48.82 1.63
CA LEU A 1 1.70 -47.66 2.07
C LEU A 1 1.76 -46.49 1.07
N PHE A 2 2.93 -45.99 0.65
CA PHE A 2 3.05 -44.82 -0.25
C PHE A 2 2.57 -45.01 -1.70
N LYS A 3 2.46 -46.23 -2.21
CA LYS A 3 1.96 -46.51 -3.57
C LYS A 3 0.41 -46.35 -3.67
N ASP A 4 -0.33 -46.62 -2.62
CA ASP A 4 -1.80 -46.51 -2.59
C ASP A 4 -2.25 -45.07 -2.44
N GLU A 5 -1.55 -44.25 -1.65
CA GLU A 5 -1.85 -42.83 -1.51
C GLU A 5 -1.66 -42.08 -2.83
N ARG A 6 -0.60 -42.37 -3.62
CA ARG A 6 -0.42 -41.76 -4.94
C ARG A 6 -1.54 -42.11 -5.93
N LYS A 7 -2.07 -43.34 -5.88
CA LYS A 7 -3.21 -43.75 -6.72
C LYS A 7 -4.50 -43.04 -6.32
N SER A 8 -4.69 -42.77 -5.03
CA SER A 8 -5.84 -42.03 -4.51
C SER A 8 -5.83 -40.58 -4.99
N ILE A 9 -4.67 -39.90 -4.88
CA ILE A 9 -4.50 -38.49 -5.29
C ILE A 9 -4.72 -38.33 -6.80
N THR A 10 -4.20 -39.22 -7.63
CA THR A 10 -4.33 -39.13 -9.10
C THR A 10 -5.79 -39.28 -9.57
N ARG A 11 -6.66 -39.91 -8.79
CA ARG A 11 -8.10 -40.05 -9.09
C ARG A 11 -8.94 -38.89 -8.61
N MET A 12 -8.44 -38.04 -7.71
CA MET A 12 -9.13 -36.86 -7.20
C MET A 12 -9.39 -35.84 -8.34
N LYS A 13 -10.52 -35.15 -8.31
CA LYS A 13 -10.79 -34.07 -9.24
C LYS A 13 -9.90 -32.88 -8.91
N LEU A 14 -9.44 -32.17 -9.93
CA LEU A 14 -8.57 -31.00 -9.73
C LEU A 14 -9.29 -29.87 -8.98
N VAL A 15 -10.60 -29.73 -9.13
CA VAL A 15 -11.40 -28.74 -8.38
C VAL A 15 -11.35 -29.00 -6.88
N ASP A 16 -11.41 -30.26 -6.43
CA ASP A 16 -11.37 -30.62 -5.01
C ASP A 16 -10.01 -30.28 -4.41
N LEU A 17 -8.94 -30.56 -5.16
CA LEU A 17 -7.57 -30.18 -4.76
C LEU A 17 -7.42 -28.65 -4.66
N LEU A 18 -7.87 -27.90 -5.67
CA LEU A 18 -7.76 -26.44 -5.66
C LEU A 18 -8.51 -25.83 -4.48
N GLN A 19 -9.72 -26.30 -4.20
CA GLN A 19 -10.54 -25.79 -3.10
C GLN A 19 -10.05 -26.21 -1.71
N SER A 20 -9.25 -27.26 -1.60
CA SER A 20 -8.60 -27.63 -0.35
C SER A 20 -7.44 -26.68 0.02
N VAL A 21 -6.94 -25.91 -0.95
CA VAL A 21 -5.88 -24.93 -0.69
C VAL A 21 -6.46 -23.71 0.02
N PRO A 22 -6.01 -23.37 1.23
CA PRO A 22 -6.52 -22.21 1.96
C PRO A 22 -6.48 -20.95 1.08
N GLY A 23 -7.64 -20.23 0.96
CA GLY A 23 -7.82 -18.98 0.15
C GLY A 23 -8.03 -19.21 -1.35
N ILE A 24 -8.20 -20.44 -1.82
CA ILE A 24 -8.75 -20.73 -3.13
C ILE A 24 -10.19 -21.17 -2.93
N GLY A 25 -11.10 -20.20 -2.89
CA GLY A 25 -12.54 -20.47 -2.92
C GLY A 25 -13.04 -20.76 -4.34
N GLN A 26 -14.33 -21.06 -4.46
CA GLN A 26 -14.97 -21.46 -5.72
C GLN A 26 -14.71 -20.46 -6.87
N ALA A 27 -14.89 -19.14 -6.61
CA ALA A 27 -14.68 -18.11 -7.62
C ALA A 27 -13.23 -18.06 -8.13
N ARG A 28 -12.26 -18.22 -7.24
CA ARG A 28 -10.84 -18.21 -7.61
C ARG A 28 -10.42 -19.48 -8.35
N ALA A 29 -10.95 -20.62 -7.96
CA ALA A 29 -10.75 -21.88 -8.69
C ALA A 29 -11.28 -21.77 -10.12
N GLN A 30 -12.43 -21.13 -10.32
CA GLN A 30 -13.01 -20.91 -11.64
C GLN A 30 -12.08 -20.08 -12.54
N ILE A 31 -11.51 -18.98 -12.02
CA ILE A 31 -10.55 -18.13 -12.75
C ILE A 31 -9.29 -18.95 -13.14
N ILE A 32 -8.79 -19.81 -12.24
CA ILE A 32 -7.64 -20.67 -12.53
C ILE A 32 -7.96 -21.63 -13.67
N PHE A 33 -9.14 -22.26 -13.69
CA PHE A 33 -9.56 -23.15 -14.76
C PHE A 33 -9.66 -22.44 -16.11
N GLU A 34 -10.20 -21.23 -16.15
CA GLU A 34 -10.30 -20.41 -17.35
C GLU A 34 -8.92 -20.04 -17.92
N ARG A 35 -8.00 -19.61 -17.06
CA ARG A 35 -6.63 -19.23 -17.46
C ARG A 35 -5.79 -20.44 -17.91
N THR A 36 -5.90 -21.55 -17.22
CA THR A 36 -5.14 -22.76 -17.51
C THR A 36 -5.76 -23.62 -18.62
N LYS A 37 -7.01 -23.30 -19.02
CA LYS A 37 -7.82 -24.07 -19.97
C LYS A 37 -7.96 -25.53 -19.54
N ILE A 38 -8.12 -25.78 -18.24
CA ILE A 38 -8.36 -27.11 -17.67
C ILE A 38 -9.83 -27.22 -17.31
N SER A 39 -10.47 -28.32 -17.67
CA SER A 39 -11.84 -28.58 -17.23
C SER A 39 -11.90 -28.82 -15.72
N PRO A 40 -12.85 -28.23 -14.98
CA PRO A 40 -13.04 -28.48 -13.55
C PRO A 40 -13.23 -29.96 -13.18
N SER A 41 -13.78 -30.74 -14.10
CA SER A 41 -13.99 -32.19 -13.94
C SER A 41 -12.74 -33.04 -14.18
N ARG A 42 -11.62 -32.42 -14.67
CA ARG A 42 -10.37 -33.13 -14.92
C ARG A 42 -9.80 -33.72 -13.65
N ARG A 43 -9.37 -34.98 -13.71
CA ARG A 43 -8.65 -35.64 -12.62
C ARG A 43 -7.17 -35.25 -12.63
N ILE A 44 -6.54 -35.23 -11.45
CA ILE A 44 -5.12 -34.84 -11.30
C ILE A 44 -4.22 -35.66 -12.20
N GLY A 45 -4.41 -36.98 -12.28
CA GLY A 45 -3.62 -37.84 -13.15
C GLY A 45 -3.82 -37.63 -14.65
N GLY A 46 -4.82 -36.86 -15.08
CA GLY A 46 -5.07 -36.51 -16.48
C GLY A 46 -4.60 -35.09 -16.88
N VAL A 47 -3.90 -34.39 -16.01
CA VAL A 47 -3.35 -33.05 -16.30
C VAL A 47 -2.04 -33.19 -17.07
N GLY A 48 -1.97 -32.60 -18.27
CA GLY A 48 -0.79 -32.66 -19.13
C GLY A 48 0.34 -31.72 -18.65
N HIS A 49 1.55 -31.98 -19.11
CA HIS A 49 2.78 -31.26 -18.68
C HIS A 49 2.65 -29.73 -18.81
N ARG A 50 2.14 -29.25 -19.95
CA ARG A 50 1.91 -27.83 -20.20
C ARG A 50 0.90 -27.23 -19.22
N GLN A 51 -0.13 -27.97 -18.85
CA GLN A 51 -1.15 -27.54 -17.90
C GLN A 51 -0.61 -27.50 -16.47
N ILE A 52 0.28 -28.43 -16.12
CA ILE A 52 0.99 -28.42 -14.83
C ILE A 52 1.83 -27.15 -14.70
N GLU A 53 2.52 -26.75 -15.78
CA GLU A 53 3.34 -25.54 -15.75
C GLU A 53 2.49 -24.27 -15.60
N LEU A 54 1.37 -24.18 -16.29
CA LEU A 54 0.41 -23.09 -16.10
C LEU A 54 -0.16 -23.06 -14.67
N LEU A 55 -0.49 -24.21 -14.11
CA LEU A 55 -0.92 -24.28 -12.70
C LEU A 55 0.17 -23.81 -11.74
N ARG A 56 1.44 -24.20 -11.95
CA ARG A 56 2.57 -23.71 -11.15
C ARG A 56 2.68 -22.19 -11.19
N GLN A 57 2.55 -21.58 -12.35
CA GLN A 57 2.56 -20.13 -12.50
C GLN A 57 1.40 -19.48 -11.74
N GLU A 58 0.17 -20.01 -11.85
CA GLU A 58 -0.97 -19.50 -11.08
C GLU A 58 -0.76 -19.65 -9.57
N PHE A 59 -0.18 -20.75 -9.08
CA PHE A 59 0.14 -20.93 -7.66
C PHE A 59 1.23 -19.98 -7.19
N LEU A 60 2.25 -19.70 -7.99
CA LEU A 60 3.26 -18.69 -7.68
C LEU A 60 2.65 -17.29 -7.57
N LEU A 61 1.76 -16.92 -8.49
CA LEU A 61 1.03 -15.66 -8.42
C LEU A 61 0.16 -15.58 -7.15
N ILE A 62 -0.51 -16.67 -6.78
CA ILE A 62 -1.30 -16.74 -5.56
C ILE A 62 -0.41 -16.65 -4.29
N LYS A 63 0.71 -17.35 -4.29
CA LYS A 63 1.68 -17.28 -3.20
C LYS A 63 2.21 -15.86 -3.02
N ASN A 64 2.62 -15.23 -4.12
CA ASN A 64 3.12 -13.86 -4.11
C ASN A 64 2.04 -12.85 -3.69
N SER A 65 0.78 -13.01 -4.15
CA SER A 65 -0.33 -12.16 -3.73
C SER A 65 -0.76 -12.35 -2.26
N ARG A 66 -0.41 -13.49 -1.65
CA ARG A 66 -0.66 -13.73 -0.23
C ARG A 66 0.46 -13.24 0.68
N GLN A 67 1.68 -13.19 0.14
CA GLN A 67 2.85 -12.65 0.83
C GLN A 67 2.99 -11.15 0.63
N SER A 68 2.36 -10.56 -0.40
CA SER A 68 2.39 -9.12 -0.57
C SER A 68 1.59 -8.43 0.52
N GLY A 69 2.19 -7.44 1.15
CA GLY A 69 1.53 -6.59 2.12
C GLY A 69 0.38 -5.78 1.49
N LYS A 70 -0.38 -5.12 2.33
CA LYS A 70 -1.45 -4.19 1.90
C LYS A 70 -0.92 -2.78 1.89
N LEU A 71 -1.31 -1.99 0.88
CA LEU A 71 -1.06 -0.57 0.83
C LEU A 71 -2.21 0.17 1.53
N LEU A 72 -1.91 0.83 2.64
CA LEU A 72 -2.84 1.66 3.40
C LEU A 72 -2.44 3.12 3.22
N VAL A 73 -3.39 3.95 2.86
CA VAL A 73 -3.22 5.40 2.70
C VAL A 73 -4.01 6.09 3.79
N VAL A 74 -3.29 6.71 4.72
CA VAL A 74 -3.88 7.50 5.82
C VAL A 74 -3.84 8.96 5.40
N SER A 75 -5.01 9.55 5.19
CA SER A 75 -5.18 10.93 4.79
C SER A 75 -6.15 11.66 5.73
N GLY A 76 -6.24 12.96 5.59
CA GLY A 76 -7.07 13.85 6.40
C GLY A 76 -6.39 15.19 6.62
N PRO A 77 -7.09 16.19 7.16
CA PRO A 77 -6.58 17.54 7.28
C PRO A 77 -5.34 17.64 8.17
N SER A 78 -4.56 18.69 7.96
CA SER A 78 -3.40 18.99 8.80
C SER A 78 -3.86 19.13 10.26
N GLY A 79 -3.09 18.54 11.21
CA GLY A 79 -3.43 18.62 12.67
C GLY A 79 -4.45 17.59 13.15
N VAL A 80 -5.07 16.78 12.27
CA VAL A 80 -6.09 15.79 12.69
C VAL A 80 -5.54 14.64 13.52
N GLY A 81 -4.22 14.40 13.51
CA GLY A 81 -3.57 13.35 14.31
C GLY A 81 -3.10 12.13 13.51
N LYS A 82 -2.92 12.26 12.19
CA LYS A 82 -2.38 11.19 11.35
C LYS A 82 -1.12 10.56 11.94
N SER A 83 -0.10 11.37 12.18
CA SER A 83 1.20 10.92 12.71
C SER A 83 1.10 10.30 14.10
N THR A 84 0.13 10.69 14.92
CA THR A 84 -0.12 10.05 16.22
C THR A 84 -0.55 8.59 16.06
N ILE A 85 -1.38 8.33 15.06
CA ILE A 85 -1.87 6.98 14.77
C ILE A 85 -0.77 6.15 14.09
N THR A 86 -0.12 6.69 13.06
CA THR A 86 0.91 5.98 12.30
C THR A 86 2.13 5.64 13.16
N ASN A 87 2.55 6.54 14.06
CA ASN A 87 3.65 6.29 14.97
C ASN A 87 3.38 5.14 15.96
N ARG A 88 2.12 4.94 16.38
CA ARG A 88 1.78 3.77 17.20
C ARG A 88 1.92 2.46 16.43
N LEU A 89 1.69 2.48 15.12
CA LEU A 89 1.83 1.30 14.26
C LEU A 89 3.28 1.02 13.88
N ARG A 90 4.19 2.00 14.02
CA ARG A 90 5.63 1.83 13.73
C ARG A 90 6.31 0.77 14.60
N ALA A 91 5.79 0.51 15.79
CA ALA A 91 6.31 -0.52 16.69
C ALA A 91 5.86 -1.96 16.32
N ASP A 92 4.90 -2.11 15.42
CA ASP A 92 4.40 -3.39 14.97
C ASP A 92 5.11 -3.81 13.67
N GLU A 93 5.88 -4.89 13.73
CA GLU A 93 6.69 -5.39 12.60
C GLU A 93 5.89 -5.74 11.34
N ARG A 94 4.57 -5.90 11.45
CA ARG A 94 3.68 -6.14 10.32
C ARG A 94 3.51 -4.90 9.43
N PHE A 95 3.85 -3.71 9.95
CA PHE A 95 3.70 -2.44 9.24
C PHE A 95 5.06 -1.83 8.90
N TRP A 96 5.09 -1.15 7.80
CA TRP A 96 6.19 -0.30 7.37
C TRP A 96 5.62 1.07 6.99
N ILE A 97 6.10 2.11 7.65
CA ILE A 97 5.67 3.48 7.39
C ILE A 97 6.61 4.05 6.33
N SER A 98 6.06 4.45 5.19
CA SER A 98 6.84 5.05 4.12
C SER A 98 7.44 6.39 4.56
N VAL A 99 8.71 6.60 4.24
CA VAL A 99 9.39 7.87 4.44
C VAL A 99 9.30 8.66 3.14
N SER A 100 8.62 9.82 3.18
CA SER A 100 8.44 10.69 2.02
C SER A 100 9.71 11.48 1.70
N VAL A 101 9.94 11.75 0.43
CA VAL A 101 10.96 12.68 -0.05
C VAL A 101 10.38 14.09 -0.01
N THR A 102 11.20 15.08 0.38
CA THR A 102 10.79 16.49 0.40
C THR A 102 11.90 17.44 -0.02
N THR A 103 11.52 18.57 -0.61
CA THR A 103 12.42 19.70 -0.89
C THR A 103 12.47 20.71 0.24
N ARG A 104 11.63 20.55 1.27
CA ARG A 104 11.63 21.39 2.46
C ARG A 104 12.94 21.24 3.22
N LEU A 105 13.45 22.33 3.76
CA LEU A 105 14.58 22.27 4.67
C LEU A 105 14.24 21.47 5.94
N MET A 106 15.22 20.71 6.41
CA MET A 106 15.12 19.93 7.63
C MET A 106 14.92 20.86 8.84
N ARG A 107 13.99 20.52 9.71
CA ARG A 107 13.75 21.25 10.97
C ARG A 107 14.64 20.71 12.08
N THR A 108 14.84 21.53 13.12
CA THR A 108 15.56 21.08 14.32
C THR A 108 14.86 19.84 14.93
N GLY A 109 15.64 18.79 15.16
CA GLY A 109 15.17 17.52 15.72
C GLY A 109 14.66 16.49 14.70
N GLU A 110 14.54 16.84 13.41
CA GLU A 110 14.25 15.86 12.35
C GLU A 110 15.55 15.13 11.93
N VAL A 111 15.39 13.89 11.47
CA VAL A 111 16.49 13.04 11.01
C VAL A 111 16.24 12.61 9.58
N ASP A 112 17.24 12.84 8.71
CA ASP A 112 17.19 12.41 7.31
C ASP A 112 17.08 10.90 7.19
N GLY A 113 16.20 10.44 6.29
CA GLY A 113 15.91 9.02 6.09
C GLY A 113 14.98 8.39 7.14
N ILE A 114 14.61 9.14 8.20
CA ILE A 114 13.66 8.68 9.24
C ILE A 114 12.37 9.47 9.18
N ASP A 115 12.44 10.79 9.30
CA ASP A 115 11.28 11.68 9.24
C ASP A 115 10.90 11.98 7.79
N TYR A 116 11.88 12.36 7.00
CA TYR A 116 11.82 12.59 5.56
C TYR A 116 13.17 12.23 4.92
N ILE A 117 13.16 12.05 3.60
CA ILE A 117 14.34 12.06 2.76
C ILE A 117 14.45 13.48 2.19
N PHE A 118 15.41 14.25 2.67
CA PHE A 118 15.58 15.65 2.28
C PHE A 118 16.46 15.74 1.02
N VAL A 119 15.93 16.36 -0.03
CA VAL A 119 16.63 16.51 -1.31
C VAL A 119 16.55 17.94 -1.85
N ALA A 120 17.51 18.32 -2.66
CA ALA A 120 17.43 19.56 -3.44
C ALA A 120 16.30 19.49 -4.48
N GLU A 121 15.78 20.65 -4.87
CA GLU A 121 14.67 20.74 -5.82
C GLU A 121 15.00 20.09 -7.17
N ASP A 122 16.22 20.28 -7.69
CA ASP A 122 16.63 19.67 -8.95
C ASP A 122 16.60 18.14 -8.90
N LYS A 123 17.02 17.56 -7.76
CA LYS A 123 16.94 16.10 -7.56
C LYS A 123 15.48 15.62 -7.52
N PHE A 124 14.61 16.34 -6.82
CA PHE A 124 13.19 16.01 -6.77
C PHE A 124 12.55 16.07 -8.17
N ASN A 125 12.85 17.13 -8.94
CA ASN A 125 12.37 17.29 -10.30
C ASN A 125 12.90 16.18 -11.23
N GLN A 126 14.12 15.71 -11.02
CA GLN A 126 14.66 14.55 -11.74
C GLN A 126 13.85 13.27 -11.40
N MET A 127 13.58 13.02 -10.13
CA MET A 127 12.77 11.87 -9.68
C MET A 127 11.34 11.90 -10.28
N ILE A 128 10.75 13.08 -10.47
CA ILE A 128 9.47 13.21 -11.19
C ILE A 128 9.61 12.73 -12.63
N LYS A 129 10.66 13.18 -13.35
CA LYS A 129 10.90 12.79 -14.75
C LYS A 129 11.14 11.30 -14.91
N ASP A 130 11.82 10.70 -13.93
CA ASP A 130 12.15 9.27 -13.90
C ASP A 130 10.95 8.40 -13.44
N ASN A 131 9.80 9.03 -13.08
CA ASN A 131 8.61 8.36 -12.55
C ASN A 131 8.87 7.52 -11.29
N ASP A 132 9.75 8.05 -10.41
CA ASP A 132 10.18 7.40 -9.18
C ASP A 132 9.18 7.54 -8.03
N PHE A 133 8.14 8.37 -8.20
CA PHE A 133 7.13 8.58 -7.19
C PHE A 133 5.85 7.76 -7.46
N LEU A 134 5.27 7.23 -6.40
CA LEU A 134 3.91 6.68 -6.39
C LEU A 134 2.86 7.79 -6.49
N GLU A 135 3.13 8.87 -5.76
CA GLU A 135 2.42 10.16 -5.79
C GLU A 135 3.39 11.28 -5.40
N TRP A 136 3.09 12.50 -5.81
CA TRP A 136 3.78 13.70 -5.32
C TRP A 136 2.83 14.91 -5.38
N ALA A 137 3.12 15.90 -4.54
CA ALA A 137 2.35 17.15 -4.49
C ALA A 137 3.20 18.32 -4.02
N ASP A 138 2.81 19.52 -4.45
CA ASP A 138 3.28 20.79 -3.87
C ASP A 138 2.45 21.12 -2.63
N PHE A 139 3.14 21.43 -1.54
CA PHE A 139 2.52 21.82 -0.28
C PHE A 139 3.33 22.91 0.44
N ALA A 140 2.70 24.03 0.76
CA ALA A 140 3.31 25.15 1.50
C ALA A 140 4.68 25.59 0.94
N GLY A 141 4.82 25.67 -0.40
CA GLY A 141 6.04 26.08 -1.08
C GLY A 141 7.14 25.01 -1.14
N SER A 142 6.86 23.79 -0.80
CA SER A 142 7.79 22.66 -0.91
C SER A 142 7.12 21.47 -1.58
N LYS A 143 7.92 20.58 -2.18
CA LYS A 143 7.45 19.36 -2.81
C LYS A 143 7.58 18.19 -1.85
N TYR A 144 6.61 17.28 -1.92
CA TYR A 144 6.59 16.03 -1.16
C TYR A 144 6.21 14.90 -2.09
N GLY A 145 6.82 13.72 -1.92
CA GLY A 145 6.50 12.57 -2.75
C GLY A 145 6.86 11.26 -2.09
N THR A 146 6.09 10.24 -2.38
CA THR A 146 6.29 8.88 -1.87
C THR A 146 7.15 8.08 -2.84
N PRO A 147 8.35 7.58 -2.44
CA PRO A 147 9.21 6.78 -3.31
C PRO A 147 8.54 5.48 -3.71
N LYS A 148 8.31 5.28 -5.01
CA LYS A 148 7.61 4.12 -5.55
C LYS A 148 8.32 2.80 -5.26
N LYS A 149 9.62 2.75 -5.53
CA LYS A 149 10.44 1.55 -5.38
C LYS A 149 10.45 1.02 -3.95
N ALA A 150 10.64 1.89 -2.95
CA ALA A 150 10.65 1.49 -1.54
C ALA A 150 9.29 0.91 -1.07
N VAL A 151 8.19 1.49 -1.56
CA VAL A 151 6.83 0.98 -1.29
C VAL A 151 6.64 -0.40 -1.90
N GLU A 152 7.03 -0.59 -3.17
CA GLU A 152 6.90 -1.86 -3.88
C GLU A 152 7.73 -2.96 -3.23
N GLU A 153 8.97 -2.68 -2.83
CA GLU A 153 9.84 -3.61 -2.12
C GLU A 153 9.24 -4.04 -0.78
N ALA A 154 8.78 -3.09 0.04
CA ALA A 154 8.16 -3.41 1.33
C ALA A 154 6.87 -4.24 1.17
N LEU A 155 6.04 -3.95 0.15
CA LEU A 155 4.87 -4.76 -0.16
C LEU A 155 5.24 -6.18 -0.60
N GLN A 156 6.30 -6.34 -1.41
CA GLN A 156 6.79 -7.65 -1.84
C GLN A 156 7.34 -8.47 -0.67
N ASP A 157 7.95 -7.81 0.31
CA ASP A 157 8.43 -8.42 1.56
C ASP A 157 7.28 -8.79 2.52
N GLY A 158 6.03 -8.57 2.12
CA GLY A 158 4.85 -8.92 2.91
C GLY A 158 4.50 -7.92 4.00
N LYS A 159 5.14 -6.76 4.05
CA LYS A 159 4.83 -5.67 5.00
C LYS A 159 3.56 -4.93 4.57
N ASN A 160 2.69 -4.63 5.52
CA ASN A 160 1.62 -3.67 5.28
C ASN A 160 2.24 -2.27 5.25
N VAL A 161 2.17 -1.62 4.11
CA VAL A 161 2.74 -0.29 3.91
C VAL A 161 1.73 0.77 4.27
N ILE A 162 2.13 1.74 5.08
CA ILE A 162 1.32 2.91 5.41
C ILE A 162 1.93 4.14 4.75
N LEU A 163 1.13 4.85 3.97
CA LEU A 163 1.43 6.18 3.47
C LEU A 163 0.67 7.19 4.34
N GLU A 164 1.38 8.15 4.91
CA GLU A 164 0.81 9.30 5.57
C GLU A 164 0.91 10.50 4.63
N ILE A 165 -0.16 10.77 3.89
CA ILE A 165 -0.16 11.77 2.82
C ILE A 165 -1.42 12.64 2.84
N GLU A 166 -1.41 13.71 2.08
CA GLU A 166 -2.54 14.60 1.92
C GLU A 166 -3.57 14.08 0.91
N LEU A 167 -4.74 14.71 0.89
CA LEU A 167 -5.87 14.29 0.07
C LEU A 167 -5.51 14.22 -1.43
N ASN A 168 -4.73 15.17 -1.95
CA ASN A 168 -4.31 15.16 -3.35
C ASN A 168 -3.40 13.97 -3.68
N GLY A 169 -2.45 13.64 -2.78
CA GLY A 169 -1.63 12.43 -2.91
C GLY A 169 -2.48 11.16 -2.84
N ALA A 170 -3.43 11.10 -1.90
CA ALA A 170 -4.35 9.96 -1.77
C ALA A 170 -5.17 9.73 -3.05
N ARG A 171 -5.63 10.79 -3.71
CA ARG A 171 -6.33 10.71 -5.00
C ARG A 171 -5.44 10.16 -6.12
N GLN A 172 -4.15 10.53 -6.15
CA GLN A 172 -3.17 9.98 -7.10
C GLN A 172 -2.93 8.49 -6.84
N VAL A 173 -2.70 8.10 -5.58
CA VAL A 173 -2.53 6.69 -5.22
C VAL A 173 -3.75 5.87 -5.62
N ARG A 174 -4.98 6.38 -5.40
CA ARG A 174 -6.20 5.69 -5.81
C ARG A 174 -6.27 5.41 -7.32
N LYS A 175 -5.77 6.33 -8.15
CA LYS A 175 -5.70 6.13 -9.61
C LYS A 175 -4.65 5.10 -10.00
N ASN A 176 -3.48 5.14 -9.34
CA ASN A 176 -2.31 4.35 -9.69
C ASN A 176 -2.29 2.95 -9.04
N SER A 177 -3.01 2.77 -7.92
CA SER A 177 -3.01 1.55 -7.10
C SER A 177 -4.43 1.16 -6.71
N LYS A 178 -5.11 0.41 -7.58
CA LYS A 178 -6.53 0.01 -7.40
C LYS A 178 -6.80 -0.79 -6.11
N ASN A 179 -5.78 -1.46 -5.57
CA ASN A 179 -5.87 -2.28 -4.36
C ASN A 179 -5.51 -1.52 -3.08
N ALA A 180 -5.19 -0.22 -3.17
CA ALA A 180 -4.91 0.60 -2.00
C ALA A 180 -6.17 0.79 -1.14
N ILE A 181 -6.00 0.65 0.18
CA ILE A 181 -7.03 0.91 1.17
C ILE A 181 -6.86 2.36 1.63
N LEU A 182 -7.83 3.20 1.32
CA LEU A 182 -7.81 4.61 1.72
C LEU A 182 -8.58 4.79 3.02
N ILE A 183 -7.93 5.45 3.97
CA ILE A 183 -8.46 5.77 5.30
C ILE A 183 -8.41 7.29 5.44
N PHE A 184 -9.57 7.93 5.53
CA PHE A 184 -9.65 9.35 5.80
C PHE A 184 -9.94 9.57 7.28
N ILE A 185 -9.11 10.39 7.95
CA ILE A 185 -9.27 10.72 9.36
C ILE A 185 -9.92 12.09 9.44
N GLU A 186 -11.10 12.12 10.03
CA GLU A 186 -11.83 13.34 10.31
C GLU A 186 -11.58 13.82 11.75
N PRO A 187 -11.54 15.13 11.99
CA PRO A 187 -11.50 15.64 13.36
C PRO A 187 -12.86 15.44 14.04
N PRO A 188 -12.92 15.34 15.37
CA PRO A 188 -14.19 15.26 16.12
C PRO A 188 -15.07 16.50 15.90
N SER A 189 -14.45 17.67 15.78
CA SER A 189 -15.11 18.94 15.42
C SER A 189 -14.12 19.91 14.78
N TRP A 190 -14.65 20.94 14.14
CA TRP A 190 -13.86 22.04 13.56
C TRP A 190 -13.10 22.81 14.64
N GLU A 191 -13.74 23.07 15.78
CA GLU A 191 -13.18 23.79 16.92
C GLU A 191 -11.96 23.07 17.49
N GLU A 192 -12.04 21.74 17.61
CA GLU A 192 -10.93 20.93 18.10
C GLU A 192 -9.76 20.91 17.13
N LEU A 193 -10.02 20.81 15.82
CA LEU A 193 -8.97 20.90 14.81
C LEU A 193 -8.27 22.25 14.83
N THR A 194 -9.06 23.33 14.93
CA THR A 194 -8.56 24.71 15.02
C THR A 194 -7.67 24.89 16.25
N ALA A 195 -8.13 24.43 17.41
CA ALA A 195 -7.35 24.50 18.64
C ALA A 195 -6.01 23.74 18.53
N ARG A 196 -6.01 22.56 17.91
CA ARG A 196 -4.80 21.76 17.70
C ARG A 196 -3.80 22.45 16.75
N LEU A 197 -4.28 23.14 15.71
CA LEU A 197 -3.43 23.86 14.75
C LEU A 197 -2.80 25.10 15.39
N ILE A 198 -3.57 25.86 16.19
CA ILE A 198 -3.10 27.07 16.89
C ILE A 198 -2.08 26.71 18.00
N ASN A 199 -2.37 25.68 18.79
CA ASN A 199 -1.55 25.30 19.95
C ASN A 199 -0.19 24.67 19.57
N ARG A 200 0.08 24.34 18.31
CA ARG A 200 1.39 23.85 17.88
C ARG A 200 2.53 24.86 18.05
N GLY A 201 2.23 26.16 18.08
CA GLY A 201 3.14 27.23 18.54
C GLY A 201 4.45 27.43 17.76
N THR A 202 4.72 26.63 16.73
CA THR A 202 6.00 26.59 16.00
C THR A 202 5.96 27.36 14.67
N GLU A 203 4.84 28.04 14.37
CA GLU A 203 4.60 28.61 13.04
C GLU A 203 4.03 30.05 13.14
N SER A 204 4.21 30.82 12.04
CA SER A 204 3.62 32.16 11.94
C SER A 204 2.09 32.10 11.83
N GLU A 205 1.40 33.17 12.22
CA GLU A 205 -0.07 33.30 12.08
C GLU A 205 -0.53 33.06 10.63
N GLN A 206 0.24 33.56 9.65
CA GLN A 206 -0.05 33.36 8.23
C GLN A 206 -0.01 31.88 7.82
N SER A 207 0.97 31.12 8.36
CA SER A 207 1.07 29.68 8.10
C SER A 207 -0.10 28.91 8.73
N THR A 208 -0.51 29.32 9.93
CA THR A 208 -1.66 28.72 10.64
C THR A 208 -2.95 28.98 9.89
N GLN A 209 -3.18 30.22 9.41
CA GLN A 209 -4.38 30.57 8.63
C GLN A 209 -4.44 29.78 7.32
N ALA A 210 -3.35 29.70 6.57
CA ALA A 210 -3.28 28.91 5.32
C ALA A 210 -3.62 27.43 5.53
N ARG A 211 -3.24 26.86 6.68
CA ARG A 211 -3.59 25.49 7.06
C ARG A 211 -5.05 25.32 7.43
N LEU A 212 -5.62 26.29 8.12
CA LEU A 212 -7.06 26.29 8.45
C LEU A 212 -7.91 26.36 7.20
N ASP A 213 -7.55 27.25 6.25
CA ASP A 213 -8.27 27.39 4.98
C ASP A 213 -8.21 26.08 4.19
N ARG A 214 -7.04 25.46 4.12
CA ARG A 214 -6.89 24.18 3.44
C ARG A 214 -7.62 23.03 4.14
N ALA A 215 -7.63 23.00 5.47
CA ALA A 215 -8.38 22.00 6.22
C ALA A 215 -9.89 22.08 5.96
N LYS A 216 -10.42 23.27 5.69
CA LYS A 216 -11.83 23.48 5.28
C LYS A 216 -12.11 22.90 3.88
N GLU A 217 -11.12 22.98 2.97
CA GLU A 217 -11.27 22.45 1.62
C GLU A 217 -11.14 20.90 1.60
N GLU A 218 -10.47 20.33 2.62
CA GLU A 218 -10.24 18.90 2.72
C GLU A 218 -11.38 18.14 3.44
N LEU A 219 -12.20 18.85 4.23
CA LEU A 219 -13.39 18.34 4.93
C LEU A 219 -14.65 18.47 4.09
#